data_c61d7121333c5d302c2ae1e48b10ba4f
#
_entry.id   c61d7121333c5d302c2ae1e48b10ba4f
#
_cell.length_a   1.000
_cell.length_b   1.000
_cell.length_c   1.000
_cell.angle_alpha   90.00
_cell.angle_beta   90.00
_cell.angle_gamma   90.00
#
_symmetry.space_group_name_H-M   'P 1'
#
loop_
_entity.id
_entity.type
_entity.pdbx_description
1 polymer ?
#
loop_
_entity_poly.entity_id
_entity_poly.type
_entity_poly.pdbx_seq_one_letter_code
_entity_poly.pdbx_strand_id
1 'polypeptide(L)'
;FKLLDLARAVSHLGRIPYEEVYFSSRYIEGAMLVYLRSLGLVAPSKGANVTYDGSEGRFSGAYVKSPTPGRYDWVFDLDLTSMYPSIIMSLNMSPETKIGKINGWDAEEFIKGEEKHYSVDKDGKTIRTFTSGQLKDFFNKNEVSISSNGVLYDLKQKGVIPAILEKWFNERVEYRKLAKKYGEEGNDELHGYFDRRQLVQKILLNSLYGVLGLTVFRFYDIDNAEGTTTTGQKLIQFTETIANSYYNNILKTKEDYCIYTDTDSVFYSALPL
;
A
#
# COMPACT_ATOMS: atom_id res chain seq x y z
N PHE A 1 -28.46 10.44 -6.76
CA PHE A 1 -28.50 9.38 -7.78
C PHE A 1 -27.09 8.90 -8.22
N LYS A 2 -26.05 9.74 -8.21
CA LYS A 2 -24.67 9.34 -8.52
C LYS A 2 -24.17 8.18 -7.63
N LEU A 3 -24.61 8.10 -6.38
CA LEU A 3 -24.24 7.04 -5.44
C LEU A 3 -24.79 5.67 -5.85
N LEU A 4 -26.02 5.60 -6.37
CA LEU A 4 -26.61 4.36 -6.86
C LEU A 4 -25.88 3.81 -8.09
N ASP A 5 -25.49 4.69 -9.01
CA ASP A 5 -24.70 4.29 -10.18
C ASP A 5 -23.31 3.80 -9.80
N LEU A 6 -22.69 4.42 -8.78
CA LEU A 6 -21.42 3.97 -8.23
C LEU A 6 -21.56 2.58 -7.59
N ALA A 7 -22.57 2.38 -6.75
CA ALA A 7 -22.85 1.10 -6.12
C ALA A 7 -23.10 -0.02 -7.16
N ARG A 8 -23.85 0.26 -8.23
CA ARG A 8 -24.03 -0.67 -9.36
C ARG A 8 -22.71 -1.02 -10.04
N ALA A 9 -21.86 -0.03 -10.26
CA ALA A 9 -20.56 -0.25 -10.89
C ALA A 9 -19.63 -1.10 -10.00
N VAL A 10 -19.63 -0.88 -8.68
CA VAL A 10 -18.88 -1.71 -7.71
C VAL A 10 -19.43 -3.14 -7.68
N SER A 11 -20.76 -3.32 -7.59
CA SER A 11 -21.41 -4.65 -7.64
C SER A 11 -21.04 -5.42 -8.91
N HIS A 12 -21.09 -4.75 -10.05
CA HIS A 12 -20.74 -5.37 -11.34
C HIS A 12 -19.26 -5.78 -11.43
N LEU A 13 -18.35 -4.93 -10.99
CA LEU A 13 -16.90 -5.21 -10.99
C LEU A 13 -16.54 -6.30 -9.98
N GLY A 14 -17.11 -6.24 -8.78
CA GLY A 14 -16.92 -7.21 -7.71
C GLY A 14 -17.65 -8.53 -7.95
N ARG A 15 -18.57 -8.60 -8.94
CA ARG A 15 -19.42 -9.76 -9.18
C ARG A 15 -20.17 -10.23 -7.92
N ILE A 16 -20.68 -9.28 -7.17
CA ILE A 16 -21.42 -9.50 -5.92
C ILE A 16 -22.87 -8.99 -6.04
N PRO A 17 -23.78 -9.48 -5.20
CA PRO A 17 -25.12 -8.91 -5.05
C PRO A 17 -25.06 -7.44 -4.67
N TYR A 18 -26.06 -6.67 -5.11
CA TYR A 18 -26.10 -5.22 -4.89
C TYR A 18 -26.13 -4.83 -3.41
N GLU A 19 -26.78 -5.62 -2.58
CA GLU A 19 -26.85 -5.43 -1.13
C GLU A 19 -25.52 -5.64 -0.41
N GLU A 20 -24.55 -6.28 -1.05
CA GLU A 20 -23.21 -6.54 -0.47
C GLU A 20 -22.18 -5.46 -0.79
N VAL A 21 -22.50 -4.40 -1.56
CA VAL A 21 -21.56 -3.35 -1.97
C VAL A 21 -20.97 -2.55 -0.81
N TYR A 22 -21.59 -2.62 0.37
CA TYR A 22 -21.09 -1.97 1.59
C TYR A 22 -19.89 -2.72 2.22
N PHE A 23 -19.67 -3.98 1.84
CA PHE A 23 -18.61 -4.81 2.40
C PHE A 23 -17.42 -4.88 1.46
N SER A 24 -16.36 -4.10 1.77
CA SER A 24 -15.16 -4.05 0.94
C SER A 24 -14.52 -5.43 0.72
N SER A 25 -14.51 -6.31 1.72
CA SER A 25 -14.00 -7.67 1.60
C SER A 25 -14.75 -8.48 0.53
N ARG A 26 -16.06 -8.25 0.33
CA ARG A 26 -16.87 -8.98 -0.64
C ARG A 26 -16.54 -8.58 -2.07
N TYR A 27 -16.61 -7.28 -2.39
CA TYR A 27 -16.37 -6.86 -3.77
C TYR A 27 -14.90 -7.01 -4.18
N ILE A 28 -13.94 -6.85 -3.26
CA ILE A 28 -12.52 -7.11 -3.54
C ILE A 28 -12.30 -8.60 -3.76
N GLU A 29 -12.84 -9.48 -2.90
CA GLU A 29 -12.72 -10.93 -3.07
C GLU A 29 -13.31 -11.37 -4.42
N GLY A 30 -14.52 -10.89 -4.76
CA GLY A 30 -15.17 -11.23 -6.02
C GLY A 30 -14.33 -10.77 -7.25
N ALA A 31 -13.82 -9.53 -7.23
CA ALA A 31 -12.97 -9.02 -8.30
C ALA A 31 -11.67 -9.84 -8.45
N MET A 32 -11.05 -10.24 -7.33
CA MET A 32 -9.85 -11.08 -7.33
C MET A 32 -10.15 -12.50 -7.86
N LEU A 33 -11.26 -13.10 -7.48
CA LEU A 33 -11.66 -14.43 -7.98
C LEU A 33 -11.88 -14.43 -9.50
N VAL A 34 -12.50 -13.38 -10.04
CA VAL A 34 -12.66 -13.21 -11.49
C VAL A 34 -11.30 -13.06 -12.17
N TYR A 35 -10.39 -12.29 -11.58
CA TYR A 35 -9.04 -12.10 -12.10
C TYR A 35 -8.25 -13.42 -12.10
N LEU A 36 -8.23 -14.16 -10.99
CA LEU A 36 -7.57 -15.47 -10.88
C LEU A 36 -8.12 -16.45 -11.91
N ARG A 37 -9.46 -16.51 -12.07
CA ARG A 37 -10.09 -17.35 -13.10
C ARG A 37 -9.62 -17.00 -14.51
N SER A 38 -9.44 -15.71 -14.81
CA SER A 38 -8.93 -15.28 -16.13
C SER A 38 -7.51 -15.73 -16.40
N LEU A 39 -6.73 -15.98 -15.34
CA LEU A 39 -5.35 -16.50 -15.41
C LEU A 39 -5.29 -18.03 -15.33
N GLY A 40 -6.42 -18.72 -15.18
CA GLY A 40 -6.47 -20.18 -14.97
C GLY A 40 -5.95 -20.60 -13.58
N LEU A 41 -5.89 -19.70 -12.62
CA LEU A 41 -5.40 -19.95 -11.27
C LEU A 41 -6.55 -20.28 -10.32
N VAL A 42 -6.28 -21.19 -9.38
CA VAL A 42 -7.22 -21.59 -8.33
C VAL A 42 -6.94 -20.76 -7.07
N ALA A 43 -7.98 -20.10 -6.55
CA ALA A 43 -7.88 -19.37 -5.28
C ALA A 43 -7.74 -20.35 -4.11
N PRO A 44 -7.04 -19.96 -3.02
CA PRO A 44 -7.01 -20.76 -1.81
C PRO A 44 -8.42 -20.93 -1.23
N SER A 45 -8.66 -22.05 -0.54
CA SER A 45 -9.91 -22.22 0.21
C SER A 45 -10.00 -21.18 1.33
N LYS A 46 -11.20 -20.67 1.58
CA LYS A 46 -11.42 -19.80 2.73
C LYS A 46 -11.21 -20.63 4.00
N GLY A 47 -10.39 -20.14 4.92
CA GLY A 47 -10.16 -20.80 6.20
C GLY A 47 -11.49 -21.08 6.92
N ALA A 48 -11.57 -22.19 7.67
CA ALA A 48 -12.69 -22.43 8.57
C ALA A 48 -12.83 -21.23 9.51
N ASN A 49 -14.06 -20.81 9.78
CA ASN A 49 -14.44 -19.64 10.54
C ASN A 49 -13.42 -19.34 11.66
N VAL A 50 -12.53 -18.40 11.42
CA VAL A 50 -11.70 -17.84 12.47
C VAL A 50 -12.66 -17.01 13.32
N THR A 51 -12.99 -17.51 14.50
CA THR A 51 -13.75 -16.74 15.48
C THR A 51 -12.88 -15.56 15.88
N TYR A 52 -13.37 -14.36 15.63
CA TYR A 52 -12.72 -13.12 16.06
C TYR A 52 -12.75 -13.10 17.60
N ASP A 53 -11.65 -13.46 18.22
CA ASP A 53 -11.51 -13.44 19.68
C ASP A 53 -10.99 -12.10 20.21
N GLY A 54 -10.75 -11.14 19.32
CA GLY A 54 -10.25 -9.80 19.66
C GLY A 54 -8.76 -9.76 20.05
N SER A 55 -8.08 -10.90 20.06
CA SER A 55 -6.64 -11.01 20.41
C SER A 55 -5.72 -10.94 19.18
N GLU A 56 -6.27 -11.01 17.98
CA GLU A 56 -5.48 -10.95 16.75
C GLU A 56 -4.79 -9.60 16.61
N GLY A 57 -3.51 -9.67 16.43
CA GLY A 57 -2.53 -8.62 16.53
C GLY A 57 -2.95 -7.28 15.95
N ARG A 58 -3.10 -6.30 16.82
CA ARG A 58 -3.12 -4.91 16.41
C ARG A 58 -1.75 -4.55 15.89
N PHE A 59 -1.64 -4.30 14.59
CA PHE A 59 -0.42 -3.74 14.00
C PHE A 59 -0.51 -2.21 13.93
N SER A 60 0.64 -1.57 13.83
CA SER A 60 0.73 -0.11 13.73
C SER A 60 0.05 0.39 12.47
N GLY A 61 -0.84 1.37 12.62
CA GLY A 61 -1.54 2.02 11.50
C GLY A 61 -0.66 3.01 10.74
N ALA A 62 -1.27 4.08 10.21
CA ALA A 62 -0.56 5.16 9.54
C ALA A 62 0.27 6.00 10.52
N TYR A 63 1.32 6.67 10.01
CA TYR A 63 2.01 7.72 10.75
C TYR A 63 1.25 9.04 10.61
N VAL A 64 0.96 9.65 11.73
CA VAL A 64 0.35 10.99 11.81
C VAL A 64 1.16 11.81 12.79
N LYS A 65 1.69 12.94 12.34
CA LYS A 65 2.34 13.93 13.19
C LYS A 65 1.31 14.97 13.63
N SER A 66 1.27 15.26 14.91
CA SER A 66 0.39 16.32 15.41
C SER A 66 0.72 17.66 14.76
N PRO A 67 -0.28 18.45 14.35
CA PRO A 67 -0.03 19.72 13.71
C PRO A 67 0.63 20.70 14.69
N THR A 68 1.61 21.45 14.21
CA THR A 68 2.17 22.57 14.95
C THR A 68 1.16 23.72 14.93
N PRO A 69 0.59 24.15 16.09
CA PRO A 69 -0.42 25.19 16.10
C PRO A 69 0.11 26.51 15.58
N GLY A 70 -0.65 27.17 14.72
CA GLY A 70 -0.25 28.45 14.16
C GLY A 70 -1.09 28.86 12.95
N ARG A 71 -0.82 30.07 12.47
CA ARG A 71 -1.29 30.54 11.16
C ARG A 71 -0.12 30.51 10.20
N TYR A 72 -0.28 29.79 9.10
CA TYR A 72 0.75 29.60 8.08
C TYR A 72 0.26 30.15 6.76
N ASP A 73 1.11 30.90 6.06
CA ASP A 73 0.87 31.38 4.72
C ASP A 73 1.67 30.51 3.73
N TRP A 74 1.19 30.40 2.48
CA TRP A 74 1.83 29.65 1.40
C TRP A 74 2.12 28.18 1.77
N VAL A 75 1.12 27.53 2.38
CA VAL A 75 1.22 26.11 2.71
C VAL A 75 1.12 25.26 1.45
N PHE A 76 2.03 24.31 1.31
CA PHE A 76 1.99 23.32 0.26
C PHE A 76 2.06 21.90 0.84
N ASP A 77 1.58 20.95 0.07
CA ASP A 77 1.46 19.56 0.40
C ASP A 77 2.32 18.73 -0.56
N LEU A 78 3.11 17.80 -0.01
CA LEU A 78 3.82 16.76 -0.74
C LEU A 78 3.10 15.43 -0.51
N ASP A 79 2.26 15.04 -1.45
CA ASP A 79 1.43 13.84 -1.40
C ASP A 79 2.06 12.69 -2.18
N LEU A 80 2.19 11.52 -1.54
CA LEU A 80 2.68 10.27 -2.14
C LEU A 80 1.52 9.55 -2.83
N THR A 81 1.35 9.81 -4.10
CA THR A 81 0.22 9.29 -4.90
C THR A 81 0.01 7.79 -4.75
N SER A 82 -1.15 7.40 -4.23
CA SER A 82 -1.54 5.99 -4.03
C SER A 82 -0.48 5.18 -3.26
N MET A 83 0.04 5.73 -2.15
CA MET A 83 1.20 5.21 -1.42
C MET A 83 1.09 3.70 -1.12
N TYR A 84 0.01 3.23 -0.48
CA TYR A 84 -0.12 1.81 -0.12
C TYR A 84 -0.19 0.87 -1.33
N PRO A 85 -1.01 1.13 -2.36
CA PRO A 85 -0.95 0.35 -3.60
C PRO A 85 0.44 0.33 -4.24
N SER A 86 1.14 1.47 -4.24
CA SER A 86 2.49 1.58 -4.80
C SER A 86 3.52 0.76 -4.02
N ILE A 87 3.45 0.75 -2.68
CA ILE A 87 4.29 -0.10 -1.82
C ILE A 87 4.07 -1.58 -2.14
N ILE A 88 2.80 -2.02 -2.18
CA ILE A 88 2.46 -3.42 -2.47
C ILE A 88 2.99 -3.83 -3.85
N MET A 89 2.82 -2.98 -4.87
CA MET A 89 3.32 -3.26 -6.22
C MET A 89 4.85 -3.28 -6.30
N SER A 90 5.52 -2.33 -5.66
CA SER A 90 6.99 -2.19 -5.73
C SER A 90 7.71 -3.30 -4.98
N LEU A 91 7.17 -3.74 -3.85
CA LEU A 91 7.75 -4.83 -3.06
C LEU A 91 7.24 -6.21 -3.45
N ASN A 92 6.32 -6.29 -4.41
CA ASN A 92 5.68 -7.54 -4.86
C ASN A 92 4.98 -8.30 -3.71
N MET A 93 4.28 -7.56 -2.84
CA MET A 93 3.67 -8.11 -1.62
C MET A 93 2.43 -8.92 -1.94
N SER A 94 2.55 -10.24 -1.81
CA SER A 94 1.45 -11.20 -1.99
C SER A 94 1.73 -12.46 -1.15
N PRO A 95 0.72 -13.19 -0.66
CA PRO A 95 0.96 -14.38 0.15
C PRO A 95 1.88 -15.42 -0.52
N GLU A 96 1.73 -15.62 -1.83
CA GLU A 96 2.50 -16.60 -2.60
C GLU A 96 3.93 -16.15 -2.93
N THR A 97 4.23 -14.85 -2.87
CA THR A 97 5.59 -14.32 -3.08
C THR A 97 6.39 -14.22 -1.78
N LYS A 98 5.76 -14.44 -0.63
CA LYS A 98 6.40 -14.35 0.69
C LYS A 98 7.40 -15.51 0.89
N ILE A 99 8.68 -15.15 1.06
CA ILE A 99 9.78 -16.10 1.30
C ILE A 99 9.86 -16.45 2.79
N GLY A 100 9.79 -15.44 3.67
CA GLY A 100 9.90 -15.56 5.10
C GLY A 100 9.97 -14.19 5.76
N LYS A 101 10.20 -14.14 7.08
CA LYS A 101 10.29 -12.91 7.86
C LYS A 101 11.58 -12.89 8.68
N ILE A 102 12.27 -11.76 8.69
CA ILE A 102 13.39 -11.50 9.58
C ILE A 102 12.84 -10.84 10.85
N ASN A 103 12.89 -11.55 11.98
CA ASN A 103 12.44 -10.99 13.26
C ASN A 103 13.44 -9.95 13.75
N GLY A 104 12.92 -8.83 14.29
CA GLY A 104 13.76 -7.74 14.78
C GLY A 104 14.53 -7.03 13.66
N TRP A 105 13.97 -7.03 12.44
CA TRP A 105 14.53 -6.30 11.31
C TRP A 105 14.51 -4.79 11.55
N ASP A 106 15.66 -4.15 11.36
CA ASP A 106 15.79 -2.70 11.26
C ASP A 106 16.68 -2.34 10.07
N ALA A 107 16.10 -1.64 9.10
CA ALA A 107 16.78 -1.26 7.88
C ALA A 107 17.91 -0.24 8.13
N GLU A 108 17.76 0.64 9.12
CA GLU A 108 18.77 1.65 9.45
C GLU A 108 20.01 1.01 10.07
N GLU A 109 19.84 0.06 11.01
CA GLU A 109 20.94 -0.73 11.59
C GLU A 109 21.67 -1.52 10.50
N PHE A 110 20.91 -2.16 9.59
CA PHE A 110 21.49 -2.92 8.49
C PHE A 110 22.31 -2.06 7.52
N ILE A 111 21.81 -0.87 7.16
CA ILE A 111 22.50 0.07 6.26
C ILE A 111 23.76 0.65 6.92
N LYS A 112 23.74 0.90 8.24
CA LYS A 112 24.91 1.34 9.01
C LYS A 112 26.02 0.31 9.06
N GLY A 113 25.70 -0.96 8.69
CA GLY A 113 26.71 -2.02 8.59
C GLY A 113 27.11 -2.65 9.92
N GLU A 114 26.27 -2.56 10.93
CA GLU A 114 26.50 -3.25 12.21
C GLU A 114 26.53 -4.77 11.99
N GLU A 115 27.56 -5.44 12.56
CA GLU A 115 27.66 -6.89 12.50
C GLU A 115 26.58 -7.53 13.37
N LYS A 116 25.61 -8.19 12.72
CA LYS A 116 24.47 -8.84 13.36
C LYS A 116 24.13 -10.15 12.65
N HIS A 117 23.48 -11.05 13.34
CA HIS A 117 22.91 -12.25 12.76
C HIS A 117 21.41 -12.04 12.51
N TYR A 118 20.98 -12.39 11.33
CA TYR A 118 19.59 -12.28 10.87
C TYR A 118 19.03 -13.67 10.61
N SER A 119 18.00 -14.06 11.37
CA SER A 119 17.30 -15.33 11.17
C SER A 119 16.05 -15.08 10.35
N VAL A 120 15.92 -15.83 9.25
CA VAL A 120 14.71 -15.82 8.40
C VAL A 120 13.82 -16.94 8.87
N ASP A 121 12.64 -16.59 9.32
CA ASP A 121 11.62 -17.52 9.78
C ASP A 121 10.50 -17.67 8.76
N LYS A 122 9.98 -18.89 8.64
CA LYS A 122 8.77 -19.21 7.87
C LYS A 122 7.95 -20.23 8.64
N ASP A 123 6.64 -19.99 8.78
CA ASP A 123 5.71 -20.87 9.48
C ASP A 123 6.20 -21.27 10.91
N GLY A 124 6.77 -20.28 11.61
CA GLY A 124 7.29 -20.45 12.98
C GLY A 124 8.59 -21.23 13.08
N LYS A 125 9.27 -21.49 11.97
CA LYS A 125 10.56 -22.19 11.93
C LYS A 125 11.62 -21.35 11.26
N THR A 126 12.81 -21.28 11.87
CA THR A 126 13.98 -20.66 11.20
C THR A 126 14.43 -21.53 10.03
N ILE A 127 14.31 -20.98 8.82
CA ILE A 127 14.71 -21.66 7.58
C ILE A 127 16.15 -21.33 7.18
N ARG A 128 16.68 -20.18 7.62
CA ARG A 128 18.05 -19.76 7.31
C ARG A 128 18.51 -18.66 8.28
N THR A 129 19.83 -18.64 8.54
CA THR A 129 20.50 -17.58 9.29
C THR A 129 21.61 -16.97 8.44
N PHE A 130 21.75 -15.66 8.49
CA PHE A 130 22.77 -14.89 7.76
C PHE A 130 23.55 -13.99 8.71
N THR A 131 24.83 -13.75 8.44
CA THR A 131 25.53 -12.57 8.94
C THR A 131 25.13 -11.34 8.14
N SER A 132 25.42 -10.12 8.61
CA SER A 132 25.14 -8.87 7.88
C SER A 132 25.71 -8.91 6.46
N GLY A 133 26.96 -9.36 6.29
CA GLY A 133 27.60 -9.49 4.97
C GLY A 133 26.92 -10.52 4.07
N GLN A 134 26.57 -11.69 4.61
CA GLN A 134 25.86 -12.73 3.84
C GLN A 134 24.45 -12.28 3.41
N LEU A 135 23.75 -11.53 4.26
CA LEU A 135 22.44 -11.00 3.93
C LEU A 135 22.53 -9.93 2.83
N LYS A 136 23.55 -9.07 2.88
CA LYS A 136 23.83 -8.09 1.81
C LYS A 136 24.13 -8.77 0.48
N ASP A 137 24.95 -9.82 0.50
CA ASP A 137 25.23 -10.64 -0.67
C ASP A 137 23.98 -11.35 -1.20
N PHE A 138 23.11 -11.81 -0.30
CA PHE A 138 21.84 -12.43 -0.67
C PHE A 138 20.93 -11.45 -1.42
N PHE A 139 20.77 -10.22 -0.92
CA PHE A 139 20.00 -9.18 -1.61
C PHE A 139 20.61 -8.82 -2.97
N ASN A 140 21.95 -8.71 -3.07
CA ASN A 140 22.62 -8.36 -4.32
C ASN A 140 22.54 -9.47 -5.40
N LYS A 141 22.48 -10.73 -4.99
CA LYS A 141 22.47 -11.91 -5.91
C LYS A 141 21.08 -12.39 -6.26
N ASN A 142 20.07 -12.00 -5.52
CA ASN A 142 18.71 -12.51 -5.72
C ASN A 142 17.76 -11.33 -5.93
N GLU A 143 16.76 -11.55 -6.75
CA GLU A 143 15.65 -10.62 -6.97
C GLU A 143 14.66 -10.74 -5.79
N VAL A 144 14.96 -10.04 -4.70
CA VAL A 144 14.20 -10.09 -3.45
C VAL A 144 13.99 -8.68 -2.93
N SER A 145 12.79 -8.38 -2.45
CA SER A 145 12.47 -7.17 -1.70
C SER A 145 12.25 -7.48 -0.22
N ILE A 146 12.31 -6.44 0.62
CA ILE A 146 12.02 -6.54 2.05
C ILE A 146 11.15 -5.36 2.47
N SER A 147 10.09 -5.63 3.25
CA SER A 147 9.27 -4.61 3.89
C SER A 147 9.84 -4.17 5.24
N SER A 148 9.38 -3.03 5.74
CA SER A 148 9.90 -2.48 7.00
C SER A 148 9.66 -3.37 8.22
N ASN A 149 8.68 -4.27 8.18
CA ASN A 149 8.47 -5.28 9.22
C ASN A 149 9.31 -6.58 9.03
N GLY A 150 10.24 -6.57 8.06
CA GLY A 150 11.19 -7.67 7.84
C GLY A 150 10.71 -8.80 6.94
N VAL A 151 9.56 -8.69 6.28
CA VAL A 151 9.06 -9.73 5.38
C VAL A 151 9.78 -9.65 4.04
N LEU A 152 10.26 -10.79 3.58
CA LEU A 152 10.98 -10.98 2.31
C LEU A 152 10.03 -11.47 1.22
N TYR A 153 10.11 -10.88 0.04
CA TYR A 153 9.30 -11.24 -1.13
C TYR A 153 10.18 -11.56 -2.34
N ASP A 154 9.80 -12.60 -3.08
CA ASP A 154 10.41 -12.96 -4.36
C ASP A 154 9.91 -12.00 -5.46
N LEU A 155 10.83 -11.40 -6.23
CA LEU A 155 10.54 -10.51 -7.35
C LEU A 155 10.57 -11.20 -8.71
N LYS A 156 10.98 -12.48 -8.79
CA LYS A 156 11.10 -13.23 -10.06
C LYS A 156 9.77 -13.44 -10.76
N GLN A 157 8.72 -13.63 -9.98
CA GLN A 157 7.36 -13.76 -10.50
C GLN A 157 6.46 -12.74 -9.85
N LYS A 158 5.66 -12.06 -10.65
CA LYS A 158 4.73 -11.06 -10.14
C LYS A 158 3.61 -11.73 -9.36
N GLY A 159 3.42 -11.30 -8.12
CA GLY A 159 2.34 -11.77 -7.26
C GLY A 159 0.95 -11.35 -7.78
N VAL A 160 -0.07 -12.11 -7.38
CA VAL A 160 -1.46 -11.87 -7.82
C VAL A 160 -1.96 -10.52 -7.34
N ILE A 161 -1.66 -10.15 -6.08
CA ILE A 161 -2.11 -8.86 -5.51
C ILE A 161 -1.44 -7.68 -6.22
N PRO A 162 -0.11 -7.61 -6.38
CA PRO A 162 0.55 -6.59 -7.19
C PRO A 162 0.04 -6.52 -8.63
N ALA A 163 -0.21 -7.66 -9.26
CA ALA A 163 -0.65 -7.71 -10.65
C ALA A 163 -2.07 -7.14 -10.83
N ILE A 164 -3.01 -7.44 -9.94
CA ILE A 164 -4.36 -6.89 -10.02
C ILE A 164 -4.38 -5.40 -9.66
N LEU A 165 -3.55 -4.95 -8.71
CA LEU A 165 -3.41 -3.53 -8.37
C LEU A 165 -2.87 -2.74 -9.57
N GLU A 166 -1.84 -3.23 -10.25
CA GLU A 166 -1.29 -2.60 -11.45
C GLU A 166 -2.33 -2.50 -12.56
N LYS A 167 -3.11 -3.57 -12.78
CA LYS A 167 -4.22 -3.56 -13.73
C LYS A 167 -5.22 -2.45 -13.39
N TRP A 168 -5.71 -2.38 -12.16
CA TRP A 168 -6.67 -1.35 -11.74
C TRP A 168 -6.09 0.07 -11.79
N PHE A 169 -4.80 0.22 -11.46
CA PHE A 169 -4.11 1.50 -11.56
C PHE A 169 -4.04 1.98 -13.01
N ASN A 170 -3.63 1.12 -13.94
CA ASN A 170 -3.55 1.45 -15.35
C ASN A 170 -4.92 1.76 -15.96
N GLU A 171 -5.94 0.94 -15.65
CA GLU A 171 -7.32 1.22 -16.06
C GLU A 171 -7.81 2.58 -15.54
N ARG A 172 -7.49 2.93 -14.28
CA ARG A 172 -7.83 4.24 -13.73
C ARG A 172 -7.17 5.38 -14.48
N VAL A 173 -5.89 5.26 -14.81
CA VAL A 173 -5.16 6.26 -15.59
C VAL A 173 -5.83 6.49 -16.94
N GLU A 174 -6.19 5.42 -17.65
CA GLU A 174 -6.88 5.50 -18.93
C GLU A 174 -8.27 6.14 -18.81
N TYR A 175 -9.06 5.74 -17.81
CA TYR A 175 -10.38 6.34 -17.59
C TYR A 175 -10.30 7.83 -17.24
N ARG A 176 -9.28 8.26 -16.49
CA ARG A 176 -9.05 9.69 -16.22
C ARG A 176 -8.71 10.47 -17.48
N LYS A 177 -7.89 9.93 -18.38
CA LYS A 177 -7.58 10.54 -19.67
C LYS A 177 -8.84 10.69 -20.53
N LEU A 178 -9.66 9.63 -20.60
CA LEU A 178 -10.90 9.66 -21.36
C LEU A 178 -11.92 10.62 -20.76
N ALA A 179 -12.09 10.65 -19.43
CA ALA A 179 -12.96 11.61 -18.76
C ALA A 179 -12.54 13.05 -19.07
N LYS A 180 -11.25 13.36 -18.97
CA LYS A 180 -10.73 14.70 -19.31
C LYS A 180 -11.03 15.05 -20.77
N LYS A 181 -10.70 14.15 -21.71
CA LYS A 181 -10.93 14.34 -23.14
C LYS A 181 -12.40 14.68 -23.44
N TYR A 182 -13.33 13.86 -22.95
CA TYR A 182 -14.76 14.06 -23.22
C TYR A 182 -15.33 15.29 -22.49
N GLY A 183 -14.76 15.69 -21.36
CA GLY A 183 -15.08 16.96 -20.70
C GLY A 183 -14.65 18.17 -21.55
N GLU A 184 -13.47 18.13 -22.15
CA GLU A 184 -12.98 19.17 -23.06
C GLU A 184 -13.79 19.24 -24.37
N GLU A 185 -14.32 18.10 -24.84
CA GLU A 185 -15.20 18.02 -26.02
C GLU A 185 -16.67 18.41 -25.71
N GLY A 186 -17.03 18.71 -24.46
CA GLY A 186 -18.38 19.05 -24.03
C GLY A 186 -19.36 17.86 -24.02
N ASN A 187 -18.85 16.62 -24.01
CA ASN A 187 -19.67 15.42 -23.95
C ASN A 187 -19.87 14.97 -22.51
N ASP A 188 -20.87 15.57 -21.84
CA ASP A 188 -21.16 15.33 -20.42
C ASP A 188 -21.52 13.86 -20.10
N GLU A 189 -22.13 13.13 -21.03
CA GLU A 189 -22.51 11.75 -20.86
C GLU A 189 -21.26 10.85 -20.74
N LEU A 190 -20.37 10.92 -21.71
CA LEU A 190 -19.14 10.14 -21.73
C LEU A 190 -18.16 10.60 -20.64
N HIS A 191 -18.06 11.90 -20.40
CA HIS A 191 -17.31 12.42 -19.24
C HIS A 191 -17.79 11.77 -17.95
N GLY A 192 -19.08 11.84 -17.66
CA GLY A 192 -19.66 11.26 -16.45
C GLY A 192 -19.54 9.73 -16.39
N TYR A 193 -19.56 9.03 -17.52
CA TYR A 193 -19.34 7.59 -17.59
C TYR A 193 -17.92 7.20 -17.18
N PHE A 194 -16.91 7.84 -17.77
CA PHE A 194 -15.50 7.53 -17.48
C PHE A 194 -15.07 8.04 -16.10
N ASP A 195 -15.61 9.17 -15.63
CA ASP A 195 -15.36 9.67 -14.30
C ASP A 195 -15.86 8.68 -13.23
N ARG A 196 -17.04 8.12 -13.36
CA ARG A 196 -17.52 7.06 -12.47
C ARG A 196 -16.62 5.82 -12.51
N ARG A 197 -16.17 5.40 -13.69
CA ARG A 197 -15.28 4.24 -13.81
C ARG A 197 -13.93 4.45 -13.13
N GLN A 198 -13.29 5.59 -13.31
CA GLN A 198 -12.03 5.88 -12.61
C GLN A 198 -12.23 5.94 -11.08
N LEU A 199 -13.41 6.40 -10.62
CA LEU A 199 -13.72 6.43 -9.19
C LEU A 199 -13.88 5.03 -8.61
N VAL A 200 -14.49 4.11 -9.34
CA VAL A 200 -14.58 2.68 -8.93
C VAL A 200 -13.19 2.08 -8.81
N GLN A 201 -12.30 2.32 -9.77
CA GLN A 201 -10.92 1.84 -9.68
C GLN A 201 -10.18 2.43 -8.46
N LYS A 202 -10.40 3.70 -8.13
CA LYS A 202 -9.86 4.33 -6.92
C LYS A 202 -10.35 3.61 -5.65
N ILE A 203 -11.65 3.27 -5.60
CA ILE A 203 -12.24 2.52 -4.48
C ILE A 203 -11.59 1.15 -4.35
N LEU A 204 -11.45 0.38 -5.43
CA LEU A 204 -10.82 -0.93 -5.42
C LEU A 204 -9.36 -0.87 -4.93
N LEU A 205 -8.57 0.06 -5.48
CA LEU A 205 -7.17 0.26 -5.11
C LEU A 205 -7.00 0.54 -3.61
N ASN A 206 -7.81 1.46 -3.07
CA ASN A 206 -7.69 1.85 -1.66
C ASN A 206 -8.28 0.78 -0.72
N SER A 207 -9.31 0.06 -1.16
CA SER A 207 -9.96 -0.96 -0.32
C SER A 207 -9.16 -2.23 -0.21
N LEU A 208 -8.34 -2.60 -1.22
CA LEU A 208 -7.59 -3.85 -1.21
C LEU A 208 -6.62 -3.91 -0.03
N TYR A 209 -5.86 -2.83 0.21
CA TYR A 209 -5.01 -2.75 1.39
C TYR A 209 -5.82 -2.97 2.68
N GLY A 210 -6.95 -2.27 2.83
CA GLY A 210 -7.77 -2.32 4.04
C GLY A 210 -8.33 -3.71 4.35
N VAL A 211 -8.48 -4.59 3.36
CA VAL A 211 -9.01 -5.95 3.57
C VAL A 211 -7.92 -6.99 3.81
N LEU A 212 -6.65 -6.72 3.52
CA LEU A 212 -5.55 -7.66 3.77
C LEU A 212 -5.41 -8.00 5.27
N GLY A 213 -5.74 -7.06 6.15
CA GLY A 213 -5.75 -7.26 7.60
C GLY A 213 -7.05 -7.81 8.18
N LEU A 214 -8.06 -8.16 7.35
CA LEU A 214 -9.33 -8.70 7.81
C LEU A 214 -9.33 -10.23 7.74
N THR A 215 -9.49 -10.90 8.87
CA THR A 215 -9.51 -12.38 8.99
C THR A 215 -10.59 -13.05 8.14
N VAL A 216 -11.68 -12.33 7.87
CA VAL A 216 -12.77 -12.80 6.99
C VAL A 216 -12.43 -12.75 5.50
N PHE A 217 -11.32 -12.12 5.14
CA PHE A 217 -10.88 -12.01 3.75
C PHE A 217 -10.12 -13.28 3.32
N ARG A 218 -10.40 -13.80 2.13
CA ARG A 218 -9.79 -15.04 1.60
C ARG A 218 -8.25 -14.98 1.48
N PHE A 219 -7.72 -13.80 1.18
CA PHE A 219 -6.29 -13.53 1.01
C PHE A 219 -5.72 -12.77 2.20
N TYR A 220 -6.32 -12.98 3.38
CA TYR A 220 -5.82 -12.41 4.63
C TYR A 220 -4.36 -12.77 4.86
N ASP A 221 -3.55 -11.77 5.11
CA ASP A 221 -2.16 -11.93 5.53
C ASP A 221 -1.77 -10.70 6.38
N ILE A 222 -1.66 -10.90 7.69
CA ILE A 222 -1.37 -9.83 8.64
C ILE A 222 0.03 -9.24 8.43
N ASP A 223 1.01 -10.06 8.03
CA ASP A 223 2.36 -9.59 7.76
C ASP A 223 2.39 -8.65 6.54
N ASN A 224 1.59 -8.94 5.50
CA ASN A 224 1.46 -8.07 4.35
C ASN A 224 0.76 -6.74 4.69
N ALA A 225 -0.28 -6.80 5.53
CA ALA A 225 -0.97 -5.60 6.01
C ALA A 225 -0.04 -4.72 6.85
N GLU A 226 0.64 -5.30 7.85
CA GLU A 226 1.62 -4.62 8.69
C GLU A 226 2.81 -4.09 7.88
N GLY A 227 3.35 -4.90 6.96
CA GLY A 227 4.45 -4.51 6.08
C GLY A 227 4.12 -3.31 5.21
N THR A 228 2.87 -3.21 4.75
CA THR A 228 2.40 -2.07 3.96
C THR A 228 2.39 -0.78 4.79
N THR A 229 1.80 -0.80 5.99
CA THR A 229 1.73 0.39 6.86
C THR A 229 3.09 0.80 7.39
N THR A 230 3.88 -0.14 7.90
CA THR A 230 5.20 0.17 8.47
C THR A 230 6.17 0.68 7.42
N THR A 231 6.09 0.16 6.18
CA THR A 231 6.87 0.71 5.05
C THR A 231 6.38 2.12 4.68
N GLY A 232 5.06 2.35 4.67
CA GLY A 232 4.50 3.69 4.46
C GLY A 232 4.95 4.69 5.52
N GLN A 233 4.94 4.31 6.79
CA GLN A 233 5.46 5.13 7.89
C GLN A 233 6.93 5.54 7.65
N LYS A 234 7.78 4.58 7.26
CA LYS A 234 9.19 4.87 6.99
C LYS A 234 9.38 5.78 5.78
N LEU A 235 8.59 5.60 4.72
CA LEU A 235 8.65 6.46 3.53
C LEU A 235 8.24 7.90 3.84
N ILE A 236 7.15 8.10 4.59
CA ILE A 236 6.67 9.45 4.89
C ILE A 236 7.63 10.16 5.87
N GLN A 237 8.18 9.46 6.87
CA GLN A 237 9.20 9.98 7.78
C GLN A 237 10.51 10.33 7.03
N PHE A 238 10.89 9.53 6.04
CA PHE A 238 12.03 9.82 5.18
C PHE A 238 11.77 11.07 4.33
N THR A 239 10.58 11.23 3.76
CA THR A 239 10.17 12.43 3.02
C THR A 239 10.25 13.67 3.90
N GLU A 240 9.74 13.61 5.14
CA GLU A 240 9.84 14.66 6.14
C GLU A 240 11.31 15.03 6.43
N THR A 241 12.16 14.01 6.63
CA THR A 241 13.58 14.21 6.92
C THR A 241 14.31 14.92 5.78
N ILE A 242 14.06 14.50 4.53
CA ILE A 242 14.69 15.11 3.34
C ILE A 242 14.21 16.55 3.16
N ALA A 243 12.91 16.82 3.29
CA ALA A 243 12.36 18.16 3.17
C ALA A 243 12.90 19.09 4.26
N ASN A 244 12.92 18.65 5.52
CA ASN A 244 13.54 19.41 6.62
C ASN A 244 15.04 19.68 6.37
N SER A 245 15.78 18.71 5.84
CA SER A 245 17.19 18.88 5.49
C SER A 245 17.38 19.97 4.42
N TYR A 246 16.48 20.03 3.44
CA TYR A 246 16.49 21.07 2.42
C TYR A 246 16.29 22.47 3.02
N TYR A 247 15.25 22.66 3.88
CA TYR A 247 15.03 23.91 4.59
C TYR A 247 16.22 24.31 5.45
N ASN A 248 16.74 23.40 6.27
CA ASN A 248 17.85 23.65 7.17
C ASN A 248 19.14 24.03 6.42
N ASN A 249 19.36 23.47 5.25
CA ASN A 249 20.51 23.81 4.41
C ASN A 249 20.44 25.22 3.84
N ILE A 250 19.24 25.68 3.42
CA ILE A 250 19.03 27.02 2.87
C ILE A 250 19.07 28.06 3.99
N LEU A 251 18.35 27.83 5.06
CA LEU A 251 18.17 28.79 6.15
C LEU A 251 19.30 28.76 7.18
N LYS A 252 20.24 27.80 7.07
CA LYS A 252 21.36 27.58 8.01
C LYS A 252 20.89 27.37 9.45
N THR A 253 19.82 26.61 9.61
CA THR A 253 19.19 26.27 10.89
C THR A 253 19.25 24.76 11.15
N LYS A 254 18.68 24.32 12.27
CA LYS A 254 18.48 22.91 12.65
C LYS A 254 17.08 22.74 13.26
N GLU A 255 16.08 23.24 12.56
CA GLU A 255 14.71 23.26 13.05
C GLU A 255 13.82 22.28 12.28
N ASP A 256 12.65 21.99 12.83
CA ASP A 256 11.62 21.22 12.18
C ASP A 256 10.60 22.16 11.54
N TYR A 257 10.57 22.17 10.21
CA TYR A 257 9.68 22.97 9.39
C TYR A 257 8.41 22.26 8.95
N CYS A 258 8.30 20.95 9.26
CA CYS A 258 7.09 20.19 8.95
C CYS A 258 5.94 20.59 9.89
N ILE A 259 4.90 21.15 9.31
CA ILE A 259 3.72 21.63 10.04
C ILE A 259 2.84 20.48 10.49
N TYR A 260 2.62 19.51 9.60
CA TYR A 260 1.71 18.40 9.79
C TYR A 260 2.06 17.25 8.83
N THR A 261 1.80 16.03 9.25
CA THR A 261 1.93 14.84 8.39
C THR A 261 0.73 13.93 8.62
N ASP A 262 0.13 13.42 7.55
CA ASP A 262 -0.98 12.48 7.63
C ASP A 262 -0.85 11.41 6.55
N THR A 263 -0.54 10.20 6.99
CA THR A 263 -0.51 8.97 6.20
C THR A 263 0.45 9.03 5.01
N ASP A 264 0.11 9.76 3.96
CA ASP A 264 0.82 9.87 2.67
C ASP A 264 1.17 11.31 2.28
N SER A 265 0.89 12.28 3.13
CA SER A 265 1.15 13.70 2.86
C SER A 265 1.94 14.39 3.98
N VAL A 266 2.81 15.33 3.60
CA VAL A 266 3.55 16.22 4.49
C VAL A 266 3.34 17.68 4.09
N PHE A 267 3.07 18.51 5.08
CA PHE A 267 2.70 19.92 4.91
C PHE A 267 3.82 20.85 5.36
N TYR A 268 4.19 21.80 4.51
CA TYR A 268 5.19 22.82 4.77
C TYR A 268 4.68 24.20 4.40
N SER A 269 5.23 25.25 5.04
CA SER A 269 5.07 26.64 4.57
C SER A 269 6.28 27.03 3.72
N ALA A 270 6.04 27.64 2.56
CA ALA A 270 7.11 28.19 1.72
C ALA A 270 7.65 29.53 2.24
N LEU A 271 6.96 30.17 3.20
CA LEU A 271 7.32 31.51 3.66
C LEU A 271 8.73 31.66 4.26
N PRO A 272 9.30 30.65 4.97
CA PRO A 272 10.67 30.75 5.47
C PRO A 272 11.76 30.70 4.38
N LEU A 273 11.45 30.21 3.17
CA LEU A 273 12.37 30.12 2.03
C LEU A 273 12.38 31.41 1.22
#